data_cd69f04284b6fc8dbfc9bb389eabe7a5
#
_entry.id   cd69f04284b6fc8dbfc9bb389eabe7a5
#
_cell.length_a   1.000
_cell.length_b   1.000
_cell.length_c   1.000
_cell.angle_alpha   90.00
_cell.angle_beta   90.00
_cell.angle_gamma   90.00
#
_symmetry.space_group_name_H-M   'P 1'
#
loop_
_entity.id
_entity.type
_entity.pdbx_description
1 polymer ?
#
loop_
_entity_poly.entity_id
_entity_poly.type
_entity_poly.pdbx_seq_one_letter_code
_entity_poly.pdbx_strand_id
1 'polypeptide(L)' 'MKPQKIIITTGTVTYAIKGRDVLRRNGINAKIERKTSMSGSAGCGYTVVTSGDKRKILELLNDTGVKILKIEEI' A
#
# COMPACT_ATOMS: atom_id res chain seq x y z
N MET A 1 -10.93 19.85 -0.30
CA MET A 1 -10.73 18.66 0.51
C MET A 1 -9.39 18.07 0.25
N LYS A 2 -8.67 17.77 1.28
CA LYS A 2 -7.33 17.21 1.13
C LYS A 2 -7.42 15.71 1.02
N PRO A 3 -6.78 15.10 0.02
CA PRO A 3 -6.72 13.65 -0.04
C PRO A 3 -5.88 13.14 1.12
N GLN A 4 -6.35 12.09 1.73
CA GLN A 4 -5.63 11.47 2.82
C GLN A 4 -4.51 10.60 2.27
N LYS A 5 -3.38 10.69 2.93
CA LYS A 5 -2.25 9.85 2.56
C LYS A 5 -2.41 8.51 3.25
N ILE A 6 -2.31 7.46 2.47
CA ILE A 6 -2.49 6.11 2.98
C ILE A 6 -1.22 5.32 2.73
N ILE A 7 -0.74 4.66 3.77
CA ILE A 7 0.46 3.83 3.67
C ILE A 7 0.08 2.39 3.96
N ILE A 8 0.34 1.55 2.99
CA ILE A 8 -0.02 0.13 3.08
C ILE A 8 1.25 -0.70 3.12
N THR A 9 1.40 -1.48 4.16
CA THR A 9 2.56 -2.34 4.30
C THR A 9 2.20 -3.74 3.82
N THR A 10 2.99 -4.25 2.89
CA THR A 10 2.81 -5.61 2.38
C THR A 10 3.98 -6.47 2.79
N GLY A 11 3.77 -7.78 2.79
CA GLY A 11 4.81 -8.70 3.20
C GLY A 11 5.86 -8.97 2.15
N THR A 12 5.53 -8.76 0.90
CA THR A 12 6.45 -9.04 -0.20
C THR A 12 6.37 -7.93 -1.23
N VAL A 13 7.44 -7.82 -2.02
CA VAL A 13 7.45 -6.86 -3.11
C VAL A 13 6.41 -7.20 -4.17
N THR A 14 6.13 -8.48 -4.34
CA THR A 14 5.14 -8.91 -5.31
C THR A 14 3.77 -8.33 -4.98
N TYR A 15 3.38 -8.39 -3.73
CA TYR A 15 2.11 -7.82 -3.31
C TYR A 15 2.12 -6.30 -3.44
N ALA A 16 3.26 -5.67 -3.16
CA ALA A 16 3.36 -4.22 -3.29
C ALA A 16 3.16 -3.80 -4.75
N ILE A 17 3.80 -4.50 -5.67
CA ILE A 17 3.66 -4.19 -7.09
C ILE A 17 2.22 -4.42 -7.55
N LYS A 18 1.63 -5.53 -7.15
CA LYS A 18 0.24 -5.81 -7.49
C LYS A 18 -0.69 -4.72 -6.99
N GLY A 19 -0.51 -4.34 -5.74
CA GLY A 19 -1.34 -3.30 -5.15
C GLY A 19 -1.20 -1.98 -5.89
N ARG A 20 0.03 -1.59 -6.17
CA ARG A 20 0.27 -0.38 -6.93
C ARG A 20 -0.40 -0.42 -8.29
N ASP A 21 -0.24 -1.51 -9.00
CA ASP A 21 -0.81 -1.63 -10.34
C ASP A 21 -2.32 -1.54 -10.32
N VAL A 22 -2.95 -2.21 -9.38
CA VAL A 22 -4.41 -2.17 -9.25
C VAL A 22 -4.90 -0.76 -9.00
N LEU A 23 -4.22 -0.06 -8.10
CA LEU A 23 -4.62 1.31 -7.79
C LEU A 23 -4.44 2.23 -8.97
N ARG A 24 -3.33 2.09 -9.69
CA ARG A 24 -3.08 2.93 -10.85
C ARG A 24 -4.07 2.66 -11.98
N ARG A 25 -4.48 1.43 -12.13
CA ARG A 25 -5.50 1.09 -13.12
C ARG A 25 -6.83 1.76 -12.84
N ASN A 26 -7.08 2.04 -11.58
CA ASN A 26 -8.32 2.68 -11.17
C ASN A 26 -8.18 4.19 -11.01
N GLY A 27 -7.12 4.74 -11.55
CA GLY A 27 -6.92 6.18 -11.52
C GLY A 27 -6.43 6.73 -10.19
N ILE A 28 -5.93 5.85 -9.32
CA ILE A 28 -5.43 6.25 -8.02
C ILE A 28 -3.92 6.28 -8.06
N ASN A 29 -3.33 7.38 -7.60
CA ASN A 29 -1.89 7.47 -7.54
C ASN A 29 -1.33 6.55 -6.48
N ALA A 30 -0.32 5.78 -6.85
CA ALA A 30 0.31 4.88 -5.91
C ALA A 30 1.78 4.71 -6.28
N LYS A 31 2.61 4.58 -5.28
CA LYS A 31 4.03 4.32 -5.50
C LYS A 31 4.54 3.39 -4.42
N ILE A 32 5.60 2.68 -4.74
CA ILE A 32 6.21 1.75 -3.81
C ILE A 32 7.40 2.41 -3.15
N GLU A 33 7.46 2.32 -1.82
CA GLU A 33 8.59 2.78 -1.07
C GLU A 33 9.17 1.62 -0.29
N ARG A 34 10.47 1.52 -0.31
CA ARG A 34 11.16 0.52 0.45
C ARG A 34 11.36 1.06 1.86
N LYS A 35 10.78 0.40 2.80
CA LYS A 35 10.94 0.81 4.18
C LYS A 35 12.13 0.10 4.78
N THR A 36 13.19 0.84 5.02
CA THR A 36 14.30 0.31 5.77
C THR A 36 13.96 0.49 7.23
N SER A 37 13.68 -0.59 7.89
CA SER A 37 13.37 -0.53 9.29
C SER A 37 14.63 -0.23 10.08
N MET A 38 14.57 0.82 10.85
CA MET A 38 15.69 1.16 11.70
C MET A 38 15.76 0.32 12.94
N SER A 39 14.72 -0.33 13.26
CA SER A 39 14.66 -1.04 14.53
C SER A 39 15.20 -2.46 14.43
N GLY A 40 15.72 -2.83 13.32
CA GLY A 40 16.31 -4.15 13.22
C GLY A 40 15.35 -5.31 13.32
N SER A 41 14.12 -5.03 13.57
CA SER A 41 13.17 -6.11 13.51
C SER A 41 13.07 -6.50 12.06
N ALA A 42 13.08 -7.70 11.79
CA ALA A 42 13.12 -8.31 10.49
C ALA A 42 12.13 -7.76 9.50
N GLY A 43 11.93 -6.52 9.49
CA GLY A 43 10.91 -5.97 8.66
C GLY A 43 11.46 -5.51 7.34
N CYS A 44 11.81 -6.39 6.48
CA CYS A 44 11.99 -6.00 5.11
C CYS A 44 10.64 -5.85 4.51
N GLY A 45 9.99 -4.74 4.76
CA GLY A 45 8.68 -4.52 4.22
C GLY A 45 8.71 -3.52 3.10
N TYR A 46 7.88 -3.75 2.13
CA TYR A 46 7.63 -2.78 1.09
C TYR A 46 6.32 -2.10 1.39
N THR A 47 6.29 -0.80 1.21
CA THR A 47 5.07 -0.04 1.45
C THR A 47 4.56 0.56 0.15
N VAL A 48 3.25 0.59 0.04
CA VAL A 48 2.60 1.28 -1.06
C VAL A 48 2.04 2.58 -0.51
N VAL A 49 2.53 3.69 -1.04
CA VAL A 49 2.06 5.01 -0.62
C VAL A 49 1.04 5.49 -1.63
N THR A 50 -0.15 5.76 -1.17
CA THR A 50 -1.23 6.20 -2.03
C THR A 50 -2.06 7.24 -1.32
N SER A 51 -3.04 7.76 -2.00
CA SER A 51 -3.96 8.74 -1.41
C SER A 51 -5.35 8.51 -1.95
N GLY A 52 -6.35 8.86 -1.17
CA GLY A 52 -7.73 8.74 -1.59
C GLY A 52 -8.59 8.09 -0.51
N ASP A 53 -9.61 7.38 -0.96
CA ASP A 53 -10.55 6.76 -0.06
C ASP A 53 -10.01 5.41 0.41
N LYS A 54 -9.72 5.32 1.69
CA LYS A 54 -9.18 4.11 2.29
C LYS A 54 -10.07 2.89 2.02
N ARG A 55 -11.38 3.07 2.14
CA ARG A 55 -12.30 1.97 1.94
C ARG A 55 -12.22 1.41 0.53
N LYS A 56 -12.21 2.31 -0.44
CA LYS A 56 -12.13 1.91 -1.83
C LYS A 56 -10.81 1.21 -2.12
N ILE A 57 -9.74 1.74 -1.57
CA ILE A 57 -8.41 1.15 -1.75
C ILE A 57 -8.36 -0.26 -1.18
N LEU A 58 -8.88 -0.43 0.03
CA LEU A 58 -8.93 -1.74 0.65
C LEU A 58 -9.73 -2.73 -0.17
N GLU A 59 -10.85 -2.28 -0.70
CA GLU A 59 -11.70 -3.12 -1.52
C GLU A 59 -10.97 -3.59 -2.77
N LEU A 60 -10.30 -2.67 -3.44
CA LEU A 60 -9.56 -3.01 -4.64
C LEU A 60 -8.43 -4.00 -4.36
N LEU A 61 -7.71 -3.79 -3.29
CA LEU A 61 -6.61 -4.66 -2.94
C LEU A 61 -7.10 -6.03 -2.51
N ASN A 62 -8.17 -6.07 -1.75
CA ASN A 62 -8.75 -7.33 -1.32
C ASN A 62 -9.26 -8.14 -2.51
N ASP A 63 -9.84 -7.46 -3.47
CA ASP A 63 -10.38 -8.09 -4.67
C ASP A 63 -9.27 -8.72 -5.51
N THR A 64 -8.10 -8.13 -5.49
CA THR A 64 -6.95 -8.60 -6.24
C THR A 64 -6.18 -9.69 -5.50
N GLY A 65 -6.48 -9.88 -4.23
CA GLY A 65 -5.80 -10.89 -3.44
C GLY A 65 -4.49 -10.40 -2.84
N VAL A 66 -4.32 -9.10 -2.71
CA VAL A 66 -3.12 -8.55 -2.10
C VAL A 66 -3.24 -8.68 -0.59
N LYS A 67 -2.25 -9.31 0.01
CA LYS A 67 -2.23 -9.48 1.45
C LYS A 67 -1.63 -8.24 2.10
N ILE A 68 -2.43 -7.57 2.91
CA ILE A 68 -2.01 -6.37 3.59
C ILE A 68 -1.66 -6.71 5.04
N LEU A 69 -0.45 -6.34 5.45
CA LEU A 69 -0.03 -6.55 6.82
C LEU A 69 -0.47 -5.41 7.71
N LYS A 70 -0.37 -4.19 7.19
CA LYS A 70 -0.71 -3.03 7.98
C LYS A 70 -1.16 -1.91 7.05
N ILE A 71 -2.09 -1.11 7.51
CA ILE A 71 -2.52 0.05 6.77
C ILE A 71 -2.57 1.24 7.73
N GLU A 72 -2.05 2.36 7.27
CA GLU A 72 -2.02 3.58 8.08
C GLU A 72 -2.56 4.74 7.26
N GLU A 73 -3.27 5.61 7.95
CA GLU A 73 -3.79 6.83 7.37
C GLU A 73 -3.12 8.01 8.04
N ILE A 74 -2.66 8.95 7.24
CA ILE A 74 -2.04 10.16 7.78
C ILE A 74 -2.89 11.38 7.48
#